data_04dcf7e2b0cadef399aba52496c75386
#
_entry.id   04dcf7e2b0cadef399aba52496c75386
#
_cell.length_a   1.000
_cell.length_b   1.000
_cell.length_c   1.000
_cell.angle_alpha   90.00
_cell.angle_beta   90.00
_cell.angle_gamma   90.00
#
_symmetry.space_group_name_H-M   'P 1'
#
loop_
_entity.id
_entity.type
_entity.pdbx_description
1 polymer ?
#
loop_
_entity_poly.entity_id
_entity_poly.type
_entity_poly.pdbx_seq_one_letter_code
_entity_poly.pdbx_strand_id
1 'polypeptide(L)'
;MFESKRYRFLVLISIVFISGYSQGMLLPLLSILLEEAGVSSSMNGLNASALYIGILFASPFIEKPVRKYGYKPAIAVGLFFVMVSITLIPFWQAFWFWFILRVIVGIGDNLLHFATQLWITTTTHKEKRGRNIAIYGSAFGLGFAAGPLSTILVEYSIFLPFLLASGIACVTWLLLSKIKNEFPDPLAHGSERVLSKYAHVLKIGWVALLPSFGYGFLEASLHGNFPVYALRAGLDVKAVSILLPAFVVGSLVFQMPLGIISDKFGRKNVLLISILIGWVCFSGAIFTTSIPLLFTLFFLSGMMVGSLFSLSITYLADLLPNSLLPTGNILAGIFFGIGSILGPYLGGVFIDWFARGSIFYAISGMLLSLFIATAFHKNPQRIENIPLYE
;
A
#
# COMPACT_ATOMS: atom_id res chain seq x y z
N MET A 1 17.06 22.02 25.81
CA MET A 1 17.04 20.56 25.84
C MET A 1 17.28 20.09 24.41
N PHE A 2 18.46 19.53 24.13
CA PHE A 2 18.79 19.05 22.77
C PHE A 2 17.96 17.80 22.48
N GLU A 3 17.05 17.91 21.54
CA GLU A 3 16.28 16.77 21.09
C GLU A 3 17.21 15.74 20.44
N SER A 4 17.25 14.52 20.99
CA SER A 4 18.06 13.44 20.41
C SER A 4 17.52 13.07 19.03
N LYS A 5 18.40 13.07 17.99
CA LYS A 5 18.06 12.56 16.64
C LYS A 5 17.42 11.17 16.69
N ARG A 6 17.79 10.35 17.69
CA ARG A 6 17.22 9.01 17.93
C ARG A 6 15.76 9.09 18.38
N TYR A 7 15.41 10.03 19.29
CA TYR A 7 14.03 10.21 19.75
C TYR A 7 13.12 10.63 18.59
N ARG A 8 13.53 11.63 17.81
CA ARG A 8 12.79 12.05 16.61
C ARG A 8 12.55 10.87 15.66
N PHE A 9 13.60 10.12 15.34
CA PHE A 9 13.46 8.95 14.43
C PHE A 9 12.46 7.92 14.98
N LEU A 10 12.49 7.60 16.26
CA LEU A 10 11.54 6.68 16.89
C LEU A 10 10.09 7.18 16.78
N VAL A 11 9.85 8.48 17.02
CA VAL A 11 8.51 9.05 16.88
C VAL A 11 8.05 9.00 15.42
N LEU A 12 8.92 9.32 14.46
CA LEU A 12 8.58 9.21 13.03
C LEU A 12 8.23 7.76 12.62
N ILE A 13 8.96 6.78 13.14
CA ILE A 13 8.68 5.35 12.92
C ILE A 13 7.35 4.94 13.57
N SER A 14 7.02 5.44 14.77
CA SER A 14 5.73 5.18 15.42
C SER A 14 4.55 5.76 14.62
N ILE A 15 4.73 6.93 13.98
CA ILE A 15 3.71 7.53 13.10
C ILE A 15 3.42 6.62 11.90
N VAL A 16 4.47 6.07 11.29
CA VAL A 16 4.35 5.18 10.14
C VAL A 16 3.71 3.85 10.52
N PHE A 17 4.07 3.32 11.70
CA PHE A 17 3.44 2.11 12.23
C PHE A 17 1.94 2.29 12.44
N ILE A 18 1.49 3.41 13.06
CA ILE A 18 0.06 3.65 13.28
C ILE A 18 -0.69 3.90 11.97
N SER A 19 -0.06 4.49 10.96
CA SER A 19 -0.64 4.60 9.63
C SER A 19 -0.88 3.22 9.03
N GLY A 20 0.15 2.35 9.01
CA GLY A 20 -0.01 0.98 8.56
C GLY A 20 -1.09 0.22 9.33
N TYR A 21 -1.08 0.34 10.67
CA TYR A 21 -2.09 -0.29 11.53
C TYR A 21 -3.51 0.18 11.19
N SER A 22 -3.69 1.49 11.01
CA SER A 22 -4.99 2.07 10.68
C SER A 22 -5.53 1.56 9.35
N GLN A 23 -4.69 1.51 8.30
CA GLN A 23 -5.09 0.99 7.00
C GLN A 23 -5.38 -0.52 7.05
N GLY A 24 -4.47 -1.29 7.67
CA GLY A 24 -4.62 -2.73 7.81
C GLY A 24 -5.86 -3.14 8.61
N MET A 25 -6.30 -2.31 9.57
CA MET A 25 -7.54 -2.49 10.33
C MET A 25 -8.77 -2.05 9.53
N LEU A 26 -8.76 -0.83 8.98
CA LEU A 26 -9.94 -0.24 8.34
C LEU A 26 -10.39 -0.99 7.09
N LEU A 27 -9.46 -1.50 6.29
CA LEU A 27 -9.79 -2.22 5.07
C LEU A 27 -10.68 -3.45 5.35
N PRO A 28 -10.27 -4.43 6.16
CA PRO A 28 -11.07 -5.60 6.44
C PRO A 28 -12.25 -5.30 7.38
N LEU A 29 -12.08 -4.46 8.38
CA LEU A 29 -13.14 -4.18 9.37
C LEU A 29 -14.37 -3.55 8.74
N LEU A 30 -14.19 -2.49 7.93
CA LEU A 30 -15.34 -1.84 7.30
C LEU A 30 -15.96 -2.74 6.23
N SER A 31 -15.17 -3.62 5.60
CA SER A 31 -15.71 -4.61 4.65
C SER A 31 -16.58 -5.65 5.34
N ILE A 32 -16.22 -6.09 6.55
CA ILE A 32 -17.03 -6.97 7.38
C ILE A 32 -18.37 -6.26 7.75
N LEU A 33 -18.28 -5.06 8.29
CA LEU A 33 -19.47 -4.30 8.73
C LEU A 33 -20.42 -3.94 7.58
N LEU A 34 -19.90 -3.63 6.39
CA LEU A 34 -20.73 -3.39 5.20
C LEU A 34 -21.39 -4.66 4.68
N GLU A 35 -20.71 -5.80 4.75
CA GLU A 35 -21.30 -7.10 4.39
C GLU A 35 -22.42 -7.47 5.36
N GLU A 36 -22.21 -7.33 6.67
CA GLU A 36 -23.24 -7.55 7.70
C GLU A 36 -24.45 -6.61 7.53
N ALA A 37 -24.23 -5.39 7.04
CA ALA A 37 -25.28 -4.42 6.71
C ALA A 37 -25.99 -4.74 5.37
N GLY A 38 -25.63 -5.82 4.67
CA GLY A 38 -26.24 -6.23 3.40
C GLY A 38 -25.87 -5.39 2.19
N VAL A 39 -24.76 -4.64 2.24
CA VAL A 39 -24.25 -3.86 1.11
C VAL A 39 -23.67 -4.81 0.07
N SER A 40 -23.94 -4.56 -1.23
CA SER A 40 -23.39 -5.39 -2.30
C SER A 40 -21.86 -5.40 -2.30
N SER A 41 -21.24 -6.49 -2.76
CA SER A 41 -19.76 -6.61 -2.72
C SER A 41 -19.08 -5.59 -3.63
N SER A 42 -19.69 -5.21 -4.74
CA SER A 42 -19.19 -4.16 -5.62
C SER A 42 -19.17 -2.79 -4.93
N MET A 43 -20.22 -2.44 -4.19
CA MET A 43 -20.27 -1.20 -3.39
C MET A 43 -19.31 -1.26 -2.21
N ASN A 44 -19.18 -2.43 -1.58
CA ASN A 44 -18.18 -2.63 -0.52
C ASN A 44 -16.75 -2.41 -1.06
N GLY A 45 -16.44 -2.98 -2.23
CA GLY A 45 -15.17 -2.75 -2.94
C GLY A 45 -14.95 -1.28 -3.32
N LEU A 46 -16.01 -0.58 -3.76
CA LEU A 46 -15.95 0.87 -4.01
C LEU A 46 -15.61 1.65 -2.72
N ASN A 47 -16.21 1.28 -1.59
CA ASN A 47 -15.88 1.88 -0.29
C ASN A 47 -14.42 1.62 0.11
N ALA A 48 -13.89 0.41 -0.16
CA ALA A 48 -12.48 0.10 0.07
C ALA A 48 -11.54 0.95 -0.79
N SER A 49 -11.92 1.26 -2.03
CA SER A 49 -11.17 2.13 -2.95
C SER A 49 -11.08 3.59 -2.48
N ALA A 50 -11.99 4.04 -1.62
CA ALA A 50 -12.07 5.45 -1.19
C ALA A 50 -10.76 5.96 -0.54
N LEU A 51 -10.07 5.11 0.21
CA LEU A 51 -8.76 5.43 0.79
C LEU A 51 -7.75 5.83 -0.29
N TYR A 52 -7.63 5.02 -1.33
CA TYR A 52 -6.67 5.23 -2.41
C TYR A 52 -7.07 6.39 -3.33
N ILE A 53 -8.37 6.65 -3.48
CA ILE A 53 -8.88 7.86 -4.13
C ILE A 53 -8.38 9.10 -3.37
N GLY A 54 -8.47 9.10 -2.04
CA GLY A 54 -7.94 10.18 -1.19
C GLY A 54 -6.44 10.38 -1.36
N ILE A 55 -5.67 9.30 -1.37
CA ILE A 55 -4.22 9.31 -1.59
C ILE A 55 -3.87 9.94 -2.95
N LEU A 56 -4.48 9.46 -4.05
CA LEU A 56 -4.19 9.97 -5.39
C LEU A 56 -4.62 11.43 -5.57
N PHE A 57 -5.80 11.78 -5.06
CA PHE A 57 -6.31 13.15 -5.13
C PHE A 57 -5.40 14.14 -4.40
N ALA A 58 -4.88 13.79 -3.23
CA ALA A 58 -4.02 14.65 -2.44
C ALA A 58 -2.61 14.79 -3.01
N SER A 59 -2.08 13.77 -3.69
CA SER A 59 -0.68 13.68 -4.11
C SER A 59 -0.13 14.93 -4.82
N PRO A 60 -0.83 15.60 -5.75
CA PRO A 60 -0.32 16.79 -6.42
C PRO A 60 -0.21 18.03 -5.50
N PHE A 61 -0.92 18.03 -4.39
CA PHE A 61 -1.09 19.20 -3.53
C PHE A 61 -0.23 19.18 -2.27
N ILE A 62 0.34 18.02 -1.90
CA ILE A 62 0.99 17.78 -0.61
C ILE A 62 2.32 18.51 -0.46
N GLU A 63 3.10 18.64 -1.51
CA GLU A 63 4.46 19.18 -1.44
C GLU A 63 4.46 20.65 -0.98
N LYS A 64 3.53 21.47 -1.48
CA LYS A 64 3.46 22.91 -1.17
C LYS A 64 3.23 23.18 0.33
N PRO A 65 2.24 22.58 1.02
CA PRO A 65 2.07 22.74 2.46
C PRO A 65 3.28 22.29 3.27
N VAL A 66 3.89 21.16 2.91
CA VAL A 66 5.07 20.64 3.63
C VAL A 66 6.25 21.59 3.53
N ARG A 67 6.47 22.21 2.36
CA ARG A 67 7.53 23.20 2.19
C ARG A 67 7.23 24.51 2.91
N LYS A 68 5.98 24.95 2.90
CA LYS A 68 5.57 26.22 3.52
C LYS A 68 5.55 26.17 5.04
N TYR A 69 5.03 25.09 5.62
CA TYR A 69 4.77 24.99 7.07
C TYR A 69 5.79 24.08 7.79
N GLY A 70 6.59 23.31 7.05
CA GLY A 70 7.54 22.35 7.60
C GLY A 70 6.93 20.96 7.80
N TYR A 71 7.78 20.03 8.20
CA TYR A 71 7.41 18.61 8.33
C TYR A 71 6.41 18.35 9.45
N LYS A 72 6.67 18.90 10.65
CA LYS A 72 5.86 18.61 11.85
C LYS A 72 4.40 19.02 11.71
N PRO A 73 4.03 20.25 11.28
CA PRO A 73 2.63 20.63 11.09
C PRO A 73 1.93 19.77 10.04
N ALA A 74 2.61 19.43 8.94
CA ALA A 74 2.05 18.56 7.91
C ALA A 74 1.71 17.17 8.46
N ILE A 75 2.64 16.55 9.19
CA ILE A 75 2.39 15.24 9.84
C ILE A 75 1.28 15.37 10.89
N ALA A 76 1.26 16.45 11.69
CA ALA A 76 0.23 16.65 12.71
C ALA A 76 -1.17 16.76 12.12
N VAL A 77 -1.33 17.49 10.99
CA VAL A 77 -2.61 17.60 10.27
C VAL A 77 -3.00 16.26 9.65
N GLY A 78 -2.06 15.55 9.01
CA GLY A 78 -2.33 14.22 8.45
C GLY A 78 -2.81 13.24 9.51
N LEU A 79 -2.09 13.15 10.63
CA LEU A 79 -2.45 12.27 11.74
C LEU A 79 -3.77 12.68 12.41
N PHE A 80 -4.07 13.99 12.49
CA PHE A 80 -5.36 14.50 12.97
C PHE A 80 -6.51 14.05 12.08
N PHE A 81 -6.38 14.13 10.75
CA PHE A 81 -7.39 13.64 9.82
C PHE A 81 -7.64 12.15 9.97
N VAL A 82 -6.57 11.34 10.09
CA VAL A 82 -6.69 9.89 10.33
C VAL A 82 -7.40 9.63 11.66
N MET A 83 -6.95 10.24 12.75
CA MET A 83 -7.49 10.04 14.10
C MET A 83 -8.97 10.41 14.20
N VAL A 84 -9.33 11.61 13.73
CA VAL A 84 -10.74 12.09 13.79
C VAL A 84 -11.64 11.22 12.93
N SER A 85 -11.22 10.89 11.71
CA SER A 85 -12.02 10.04 10.83
C SER A 85 -12.26 8.67 11.43
N ILE A 86 -11.23 8.00 11.97
CA ILE A 86 -11.36 6.70 12.63
C ILE A 86 -12.30 6.79 13.84
N THR A 87 -12.18 7.85 14.64
CA THR A 87 -13.06 8.06 15.80
C THR A 87 -14.52 8.23 15.40
N LEU A 88 -14.80 8.89 14.27
CA LEU A 88 -16.17 9.19 13.83
C LEU A 88 -16.87 8.01 13.17
N ILE A 89 -16.15 7.07 12.55
CA ILE A 89 -16.71 5.93 11.81
C ILE A 89 -17.82 5.16 12.59
N PRO A 90 -17.62 4.75 13.86
CA PRO A 90 -18.59 3.92 14.56
C PRO A 90 -19.88 4.64 14.98
N PHE A 91 -19.92 5.98 14.92
CA PHE A 91 -21.08 6.75 15.36
C PHE A 91 -22.23 6.77 14.34
N TRP A 92 -21.94 6.61 13.06
CA TRP A 92 -22.96 6.61 12.04
C TRP A 92 -22.65 5.59 10.94
N GLN A 93 -23.44 4.52 10.91
CA GLN A 93 -23.28 3.41 9.97
C GLN A 93 -23.97 3.72 8.64
N ALA A 94 -23.42 4.68 7.89
CA ALA A 94 -23.91 5.05 6.56
C ALA A 94 -22.80 4.93 5.52
N PHE A 95 -23.11 4.30 4.39
CA PHE A 95 -22.13 4.04 3.31
C PHE A 95 -21.35 5.28 2.89
N TRP A 96 -22.06 6.38 2.55
CA TRP A 96 -21.42 7.61 2.08
C TRP A 96 -20.64 8.34 3.17
N PHE A 97 -21.06 8.23 4.43
CA PHE A 97 -20.33 8.77 5.56
C PHE A 97 -18.96 8.05 5.70
N TRP A 98 -18.98 6.74 5.67
CA TRP A 98 -17.75 5.95 5.71
C TRP A 98 -16.86 6.17 4.48
N PHE A 99 -17.47 6.29 3.30
CA PHE A 99 -16.73 6.60 2.06
C PHE A 99 -15.98 7.92 2.18
N ILE A 100 -16.64 9.00 2.63
CA ILE A 100 -16.02 10.32 2.81
C ILE A 100 -14.92 10.27 3.86
N LEU A 101 -15.16 9.63 5.00
CA LEU A 101 -14.16 9.49 6.06
C LEU A 101 -12.92 8.71 5.57
N ARG A 102 -13.10 7.67 4.75
CA ARG A 102 -12.00 6.95 4.12
C ARG A 102 -11.19 7.81 3.14
N VAL A 103 -11.86 8.66 2.37
CA VAL A 103 -11.15 9.64 1.51
C VAL A 103 -10.32 10.59 2.37
N ILE A 104 -10.87 11.09 3.48
CA ILE A 104 -10.15 11.98 4.41
C ILE A 104 -8.97 11.23 5.06
N VAL A 105 -9.14 9.97 5.46
CA VAL A 105 -8.03 9.12 5.94
C VAL A 105 -6.95 9.03 4.86
N GLY A 106 -7.30 8.78 3.61
CA GLY A 106 -6.34 8.69 2.50
C GLY A 106 -5.56 10.00 2.28
N ILE A 107 -6.23 11.15 2.35
CA ILE A 107 -5.58 12.47 2.27
C ILE A 107 -4.59 12.66 3.43
N GLY A 108 -5.05 12.38 4.66
CA GLY A 108 -4.23 12.51 5.87
C GLY A 108 -3.02 11.59 5.85
N ASP A 109 -3.22 10.36 5.43
CA ASP A 109 -2.23 9.31 5.37
C ASP A 109 -1.13 9.62 4.33
N ASN A 110 -1.54 10.10 3.14
CA ASN A 110 -0.60 10.54 2.13
C ASN A 110 0.25 11.73 2.61
N LEU A 111 -0.35 12.70 3.31
CA LEU A 111 0.35 13.86 3.85
C LEU A 111 1.38 13.46 4.91
N LEU A 112 1.00 12.58 5.85
CA LEU A 112 1.93 12.12 6.88
C LEU A 112 3.06 11.25 6.29
N HIS A 113 2.76 10.39 5.33
CA HIS A 113 3.77 9.54 4.67
C HIS A 113 4.78 10.38 3.90
N PHE A 114 4.31 11.30 3.06
CA PHE A 114 5.18 12.18 2.28
C PHE A 114 6.11 13.00 3.19
N ALA A 115 5.55 13.66 4.21
CA ALA A 115 6.33 14.49 5.11
C ALA A 115 7.31 13.68 5.96
N THR A 116 6.89 12.51 6.48
CA THR A 116 7.74 11.65 7.31
C THR A 116 8.88 11.04 6.51
N GLN A 117 8.59 10.51 5.32
CA GLN A 117 9.59 9.92 4.44
C GLN A 117 10.62 10.96 4.00
N LEU A 118 10.15 12.16 3.62
CA LEU A 118 11.03 13.26 3.22
C LEU A 118 11.90 13.71 4.40
N TRP A 119 11.33 13.84 5.60
CA TRP A 119 12.09 14.21 6.79
C TRP A 119 13.19 13.21 7.14
N ILE A 120 12.86 11.90 7.11
CA ILE A 120 13.85 10.83 7.35
C ILE A 120 14.96 10.87 6.30
N THR A 121 14.61 11.03 5.02
CA THR A 121 15.61 10.99 3.93
C THR A 121 16.54 12.19 3.93
N THR A 122 16.03 13.38 4.21
CA THR A 122 16.83 14.63 4.20
C THR A 122 17.75 14.75 5.42
N THR A 123 17.31 14.27 6.59
CA THR A 123 18.08 14.40 7.83
C THR A 123 19.00 13.22 8.14
N THR A 124 18.93 12.15 7.35
CA THR A 124 19.79 10.98 7.52
C THR A 124 21.05 11.08 6.64
N HIS A 125 22.24 10.78 7.21
CA HIS A 125 23.49 10.66 6.45
C HIS A 125 23.35 9.63 5.31
N LYS A 126 23.98 9.91 4.16
CA LYS A 126 23.86 9.08 2.93
C LYS A 126 24.10 7.59 3.19
N GLU A 127 25.09 7.24 4.02
CA GLU A 127 25.45 5.85 4.37
C GLU A 127 24.35 5.10 5.15
N LYS A 128 23.51 5.80 5.93
CA LYS A 128 22.45 5.19 6.76
C LYS A 128 21.07 5.37 6.18
N ARG A 129 20.94 6.09 5.06
CA ARG A 129 19.64 6.42 4.45
C ARG A 129 18.87 5.17 4.04
N GLY A 130 19.53 4.23 3.35
CA GLY A 130 18.92 2.96 2.92
C GLY A 130 18.37 2.16 4.12
N ARG A 131 19.17 2.04 5.20
CA ARG A 131 18.73 1.35 6.42
C ARG A 131 17.52 2.02 7.07
N ASN A 132 17.51 3.34 7.16
CA ASN A 132 16.40 4.06 7.81
C ASN A 132 15.12 3.98 6.99
N ILE A 133 15.19 3.97 5.65
CA ILE A 133 14.05 3.75 4.77
C ILE A 133 13.55 2.30 4.87
N ALA A 134 14.44 1.33 5.01
CA ALA A 134 14.04 -0.06 5.25
C ALA A 134 13.29 -0.21 6.58
N ILE A 135 13.77 0.43 7.66
CA ILE A 135 13.06 0.45 8.96
C ILE A 135 11.69 1.13 8.83
N TYR A 136 11.60 2.23 8.08
CA TYR A 136 10.34 2.91 7.76
C TYR A 136 9.35 1.96 7.08
N GLY A 137 9.76 1.28 6.02
CA GLY A 137 8.90 0.32 5.30
C GLY A 137 8.49 -0.87 6.18
N SER A 138 9.43 -1.40 7.00
CA SER A 138 9.13 -2.48 7.93
C SER A 138 8.15 -2.05 9.02
N ALA A 139 8.24 -0.82 9.53
CA ALA A 139 7.30 -0.30 10.52
C ALA A 139 5.89 -0.18 9.95
N PHE A 140 5.75 0.32 8.71
CA PHE A 140 4.47 0.33 8.00
C PHE A 140 3.91 -1.09 7.86
N GLY A 141 4.70 -2.01 7.32
CA GLY A 141 4.27 -3.39 7.08
C GLY A 141 3.89 -4.13 8.38
N LEU A 142 4.64 -3.93 9.48
CA LEU A 142 4.29 -4.49 10.78
C LEU A 142 2.97 -3.93 11.31
N GLY A 143 2.76 -2.61 11.18
CA GLY A 143 1.48 -1.99 11.50
C GLY A 143 0.35 -2.58 10.67
N PHE A 144 0.55 -2.65 9.35
CA PHE A 144 -0.42 -3.18 8.40
C PHE A 144 -0.77 -4.66 8.66
N ALA A 145 0.21 -5.48 9.08
CA ALA A 145 -0.01 -6.86 9.50
C ALA A 145 -0.76 -6.95 10.84
N ALA A 146 -0.51 -6.02 11.77
CA ALA A 146 -1.16 -6.01 13.08
C ALA A 146 -2.62 -5.52 13.02
N GLY A 147 -2.96 -4.66 12.04
CA GLY A 147 -4.29 -4.07 11.89
C GLY A 147 -5.42 -5.10 11.87
N PRO A 148 -5.40 -6.10 10.99
CA PRO A 148 -6.46 -7.11 10.89
C PRO A 148 -6.69 -7.91 12.19
N LEU A 149 -5.66 -8.08 13.03
CA LEU A 149 -5.80 -8.77 14.32
C LEU A 149 -6.82 -8.08 15.24
N SER A 150 -6.97 -6.75 15.11
CA SER A 150 -7.92 -5.98 15.92
C SER A 150 -9.36 -6.08 15.42
N THR A 151 -9.62 -6.64 14.25
CA THR A 151 -11.01 -6.83 13.76
C THR A 151 -11.82 -7.76 14.66
N ILE A 152 -11.16 -8.70 15.35
CA ILE A 152 -11.82 -9.59 16.31
C ILE A 152 -12.50 -8.81 17.47
N LEU A 153 -12.05 -7.61 17.77
CA LEU A 153 -12.63 -6.80 18.85
C LEU A 153 -14.05 -6.35 18.53
N VAL A 154 -14.48 -6.39 17.26
CA VAL A 154 -15.86 -6.07 16.88
C VAL A 154 -16.86 -7.07 17.48
N GLU A 155 -16.46 -8.30 17.76
CA GLU A 155 -17.31 -9.30 18.42
C GLU A 155 -17.72 -8.87 19.84
N TYR A 156 -16.93 -8.00 20.48
CA TYR A 156 -17.23 -7.46 21.81
C TYR A 156 -17.95 -6.12 21.75
N SER A 157 -17.49 -5.22 20.87
CA SER A 157 -18.12 -3.93 20.61
C SER A 157 -17.59 -3.31 19.32
N ILE A 158 -18.50 -2.73 18.52
CA ILE A 158 -18.13 -2.00 17.30
C ILE A 158 -17.16 -0.85 17.58
N PHE A 159 -17.19 -0.25 18.78
CA PHE A 159 -16.32 0.88 19.12
C PHE A 159 -14.87 0.48 19.44
N LEU A 160 -14.64 -0.73 19.94
CA LEU A 160 -13.34 -1.14 20.48
C LEU A 160 -12.17 -1.03 19.47
N PRO A 161 -12.25 -1.58 18.23
CA PRO A 161 -11.15 -1.47 17.29
C PRO A 161 -10.85 -0.01 16.93
N PHE A 162 -11.88 0.83 16.77
CA PHE A 162 -11.69 2.24 16.43
C PHE A 162 -11.11 3.05 17.59
N LEU A 163 -11.55 2.79 18.84
CA LEU A 163 -11.00 3.43 20.04
C LEU A 163 -9.51 3.04 20.24
N LEU A 164 -9.17 1.78 20.01
CA LEU A 164 -7.79 1.32 20.10
C LEU A 164 -6.91 2.06 19.07
N ALA A 165 -7.32 2.11 17.80
CA ALA A 165 -6.58 2.79 16.74
C ALA A 165 -6.46 4.30 17.02
N SER A 166 -7.57 4.96 17.38
CA SER A 166 -7.59 6.38 17.72
C SER A 166 -6.73 6.70 18.94
N GLY A 167 -6.76 5.83 19.95
CA GLY A 167 -5.95 5.99 21.16
C GLY A 167 -4.45 5.94 20.86
N ILE A 168 -4.00 4.95 20.06
CA ILE A 168 -2.60 4.85 19.63
C ILE A 168 -2.22 6.08 18.76
N ALA A 169 -3.10 6.52 17.85
CA ALA A 169 -2.89 7.72 17.05
C ALA A 169 -2.76 8.98 17.91
N CYS A 170 -3.60 9.13 18.95
CA CYS A 170 -3.56 10.23 19.89
C CYS A 170 -2.24 10.26 20.66
N VAL A 171 -1.80 9.13 21.21
CA VAL A 171 -0.50 9.02 21.90
C VAL A 171 0.64 9.42 20.95
N THR A 172 0.61 8.95 19.72
CA THR A 172 1.63 9.26 18.71
C THR A 172 1.60 10.75 18.34
N TRP A 173 0.42 11.36 18.25
CA TRP A 173 0.25 12.80 18.02
C TRP A 173 0.82 13.64 19.18
N LEU A 174 0.60 13.20 20.44
CA LEU A 174 1.20 13.83 21.62
C LEU A 174 2.73 13.68 21.64
N LEU A 175 3.30 12.56 21.21
CA LEU A 175 4.74 12.38 21.06
C LEU A 175 5.32 13.31 19.98
N LEU A 176 4.61 13.48 18.85
CA LEU A 176 4.99 14.42 17.79
C LEU A 176 5.03 15.87 18.30
N SER A 177 4.15 16.26 19.25
CA SER A 177 4.13 17.62 19.79
C SER A 177 5.45 18.03 20.43
N LYS A 178 6.22 17.08 20.99
CA LYS A 178 7.50 17.26 21.65
C LYS A 178 8.70 17.42 20.72
N ILE A 179 8.52 17.20 19.40
CA ILE A 179 9.55 17.33 18.37
C ILE A 179 9.59 18.77 17.85
N LYS A 180 10.78 19.27 17.54
CA LYS A 180 10.95 20.57 16.87
C LYS A 180 10.63 20.45 15.39
N ASN A 181 10.03 21.50 14.81
CA ASN A 181 9.76 21.55 13.38
C ASN A 181 11.05 21.79 12.59
N GLU A 182 11.15 21.14 11.43
CA GLU A 182 12.20 21.36 10.45
C GLU A 182 11.54 21.55 9.07
N PHE A 183 12.29 22.13 8.11
CA PHE A 183 11.81 22.46 6.78
C PHE A 183 12.62 21.72 5.72
N PRO A 184 11.99 21.33 4.61
CA PRO A 184 12.71 20.81 3.45
C PRO A 184 13.61 21.88 2.83
N ASP A 185 14.71 21.44 2.22
CA ASP A 185 15.57 22.32 1.43
C ASP A 185 14.80 22.92 0.25
N PRO A 186 15.12 24.17 -0.17
CA PRO A 186 14.52 24.77 -1.38
C PRO A 186 14.75 23.88 -2.62
N LEU A 187 13.74 23.80 -3.51
CA LEU A 187 13.91 23.12 -4.79
C LEU A 187 14.91 23.91 -5.65
N ALA A 188 15.88 23.22 -6.23
CA ALA A 188 16.61 23.73 -7.38
C ALA A 188 15.60 23.86 -8.54
N HIS A 189 15.42 25.09 -9.06
CA HIS A 189 14.49 25.38 -10.16
C HIS A 189 15.02 24.72 -11.44
N GLY A 190 14.32 23.67 -11.88
CA GLY A 190 14.48 23.06 -13.19
C GLY A 190 13.16 23.11 -13.96
N SER A 191 13.04 24.04 -14.90
CA SER A 191 11.87 24.20 -15.77
C SER A 191 11.94 23.28 -16.99
N GLU A 192 12.03 21.98 -16.79
CA GLU A 192 11.90 21.04 -17.90
C GLU A 192 10.43 20.62 -18.10
N ARG A 193 10.05 20.38 -19.37
CA ARG A 193 8.69 19.92 -19.73
C ARG A 193 8.35 18.60 -19.04
N VAL A 194 7.71 18.66 -17.90
CA VAL A 194 7.37 17.53 -17.04
C VAL A 194 6.59 16.45 -17.81
N LEU A 195 5.62 16.84 -18.65
CA LEU A 195 4.81 15.90 -19.44
C LEU A 195 5.64 15.04 -20.40
N SER A 196 6.68 15.60 -21.02
CA SER A 196 7.56 14.87 -21.93
C SER A 196 8.31 13.73 -21.22
N LYS A 197 8.76 13.97 -19.98
CA LYS A 197 9.42 12.94 -19.16
C LYS A 197 8.48 11.77 -18.83
N TYR A 198 7.22 12.06 -18.48
CA TYR A 198 6.22 11.02 -18.23
C TYR A 198 5.95 10.16 -19.47
N ALA A 199 5.75 10.79 -20.63
CA ALA A 199 5.53 10.06 -21.88
C ALA A 199 6.73 9.18 -22.26
N HIS A 200 7.95 9.67 -22.02
CA HIS A 200 9.17 8.93 -22.30
C HIS A 200 9.33 7.71 -21.40
N VAL A 201 9.09 7.86 -20.10
CA VAL A 201 9.09 6.74 -19.13
C VAL A 201 8.04 5.70 -19.48
N LEU A 202 6.81 6.12 -19.84
CA LEU A 202 5.76 5.20 -20.27
C LEU A 202 6.15 4.42 -21.53
N LYS A 203 6.79 5.08 -22.51
CA LYS A 203 7.23 4.42 -23.74
C LYS A 203 8.26 3.34 -23.50
N ILE A 204 9.22 3.56 -22.58
CA ILE A 204 10.33 2.63 -22.33
C ILE A 204 9.96 1.60 -21.27
N GLY A 205 9.33 2.04 -20.18
CA GLY A 205 9.21 1.28 -18.92
C GLY A 205 7.80 0.77 -18.60
N TRP A 206 6.81 0.87 -19.51
CA TRP A 206 5.42 0.52 -19.19
C TRP A 206 5.26 -0.89 -18.62
N VAL A 207 6.02 -1.88 -19.12
CA VAL A 207 5.98 -3.27 -18.62
C VAL A 207 6.54 -3.36 -17.20
N ALA A 208 7.57 -2.58 -16.87
CA ALA A 208 8.11 -2.55 -15.51
C ALA A 208 7.16 -1.84 -14.53
N LEU A 209 6.21 -1.01 -15.00
CA LEU A 209 5.17 -0.38 -14.17
C LEU A 209 3.99 -1.31 -13.88
N LEU A 210 3.73 -2.31 -14.73
CA LEU A 210 2.62 -3.24 -14.54
C LEU A 210 2.65 -4.01 -13.21
N PRO A 211 3.80 -4.51 -12.71
CA PRO A 211 3.84 -5.17 -11.41
C PRO A 211 3.48 -4.24 -10.24
N SER A 212 3.75 -2.92 -10.35
CA SER A 212 3.27 -1.94 -9.35
C SER A 212 1.75 -1.86 -9.35
N PHE A 213 1.11 -1.79 -10.53
CA PHE A 213 -0.34 -1.86 -10.68
C PHE A 213 -0.90 -3.15 -10.08
N GLY A 214 -0.28 -4.29 -10.44
CA GLY A 214 -0.72 -5.60 -9.98
C GLY A 214 -0.62 -5.77 -8.47
N TYR A 215 0.44 -5.24 -7.85
CA TYR A 215 0.57 -5.28 -6.41
C TYR A 215 -0.51 -4.43 -5.71
N GLY A 216 -0.77 -3.22 -6.19
CA GLY A 216 -1.86 -2.39 -5.66
C GLY A 216 -3.23 -3.04 -5.83
N PHE A 217 -3.51 -3.63 -7.01
CA PHE A 217 -4.74 -4.38 -7.26
C PHE A 217 -4.90 -5.54 -6.27
N LEU A 218 -3.86 -6.36 -6.11
CA LEU A 218 -3.87 -7.53 -5.24
C LEU A 218 -4.02 -7.17 -3.78
N GLU A 219 -3.19 -6.27 -3.27
CA GLU A 219 -3.16 -5.87 -1.86
C GLU A 219 -4.50 -5.27 -1.43
N ALA A 220 -5.00 -4.31 -2.20
CA ALA A 220 -6.27 -3.65 -1.89
C ALA A 220 -7.48 -4.59 -2.03
N SER A 221 -7.50 -5.46 -3.07
CA SER A 221 -8.54 -6.47 -3.22
C SER A 221 -8.50 -7.48 -2.10
N LEU A 222 -7.31 -7.98 -1.74
CA LEU A 222 -7.17 -9.00 -0.70
C LEU A 222 -7.66 -8.47 0.65
N HIS A 223 -7.25 -7.26 1.04
CA HIS A 223 -7.67 -6.70 2.32
C HIS A 223 -9.10 -6.13 2.32
N GLY A 224 -9.60 -5.66 1.17
CA GLY A 224 -10.94 -5.10 1.04
C GLY A 224 -12.04 -6.11 0.72
N ASN A 225 -11.76 -7.15 -0.07
CA ASN A 225 -12.80 -8.08 -0.54
C ASN A 225 -12.70 -9.48 0.06
N PHE A 226 -11.50 -9.93 0.49
CA PHE A 226 -11.38 -11.26 1.10
C PHE A 226 -12.27 -11.41 2.35
N PRO A 227 -12.43 -10.40 3.24
CA PRO A 227 -13.37 -10.52 4.35
C PRO A 227 -14.80 -10.83 3.92
N VAL A 228 -15.29 -10.15 2.87
CA VAL A 228 -16.63 -10.38 2.29
C VAL A 228 -16.75 -11.82 1.76
N TYR A 229 -15.76 -12.24 0.97
CA TYR A 229 -15.70 -13.62 0.47
C TYR A 229 -15.66 -14.64 1.60
N ALA A 230 -14.83 -14.40 2.62
CA ALA A 230 -14.64 -15.30 3.75
C ALA A 230 -15.96 -15.54 4.52
N LEU A 231 -16.69 -14.46 4.84
CA LEU A 231 -17.98 -14.56 5.52
C LEU A 231 -19.00 -15.32 4.65
N ARG A 232 -19.10 -15.06 3.36
CA ARG A 232 -19.98 -15.79 2.44
C ARG A 232 -19.56 -17.26 2.25
N ALA A 233 -18.29 -17.58 2.40
CA ALA A 233 -17.76 -18.94 2.37
C ALA A 233 -17.94 -19.70 3.71
N GLY A 234 -18.54 -19.06 4.73
CA GLY A 234 -18.76 -19.64 6.06
C GLY A 234 -17.56 -19.59 6.98
N LEU A 235 -16.53 -18.79 6.65
CA LEU A 235 -15.41 -18.50 7.55
C LEU A 235 -15.82 -17.37 8.52
N ASP A 236 -15.25 -17.40 9.72
CA ASP A 236 -15.50 -16.37 10.75
C ASP A 236 -14.52 -15.20 10.68
N VAL A 237 -14.77 -14.16 11.48
CA VAL A 237 -13.91 -12.98 11.61
C VAL A 237 -12.50 -13.36 12.10
N LYS A 238 -12.39 -14.42 12.94
CA LYS A 238 -11.11 -14.91 13.43
C LYS A 238 -10.24 -15.44 12.29
N ALA A 239 -10.83 -16.16 11.34
CA ALA A 239 -10.11 -16.63 10.17
C ALA A 239 -9.55 -15.44 9.36
N VAL A 240 -10.36 -14.40 9.13
CA VAL A 240 -9.90 -13.18 8.44
C VAL A 240 -8.75 -12.52 9.19
N SER A 241 -8.86 -12.38 10.51
CA SER A 241 -7.84 -11.73 11.37
C SER A 241 -6.49 -12.44 11.36
N ILE A 242 -6.44 -13.72 11.00
CA ILE A 242 -5.21 -14.53 10.94
C ILE A 242 -4.69 -14.66 9.51
N LEU A 243 -5.58 -14.80 8.52
CA LEU A 243 -5.19 -15.09 7.14
C LEU A 243 -4.58 -13.85 6.45
N LEU A 244 -5.13 -12.65 6.66
CA LEU A 244 -4.56 -11.43 6.08
C LEU A 244 -3.15 -11.11 6.60
N PRO A 245 -2.86 -11.15 7.90
CA PRO A 245 -1.49 -11.03 8.40
C PRO A 245 -0.51 -12.04 7.83
N ALA A 246 -0.94 -13.28 7.55
CA ALA A 246 -0.07 -14.31 6.98
C ALA A 246 0.54 -13.86 5.64
N PHE A 247 -0.26 -13.23 4.76
CA PHE A 247 0.23 -12.65 3.51
C PHE A 247 1.26 -11.55 3.76
N VAL A 248 0.95 -10.61 4.65
CA VAL A 248 1.84 -9.46 4.94
C VAL A 248 3.15 -9.92 5.59
N VAL A 249 3.10 -10.85 6.52
CA VAL A 249 4.29 -11.42 7.16
C VAL A 249 5.16 -12.14 6.14
N GLY A 250 4.56 -12.95 5.26
CA GLY A 250 5.28 -13.59 4.15
C GLY A 250 6.02 -12.55 3.30
N SER A 251 5.35 -11.45 2.94
CA SER A 251 5.94 -10.33 2.19
C SER A 251 7.15 -9.73 2.91
N LEU A 252 7.00 -9.36 4.19
CA LEU A 252 8.05 -8.72 4.97
C LEU A 252 9.31 -9.58 5.12
N VAL A 253 9.11 -10.88 5.39
CA VAL A 253 10.22 -11.83 5.59
C VAL A 253 11.02 -12.04 4.31
N PHE A 254 10.35 -12.11 3.15
CA PHE A 254 10.99 -12.46 1.88
C PHE A 254 11.33 -11.28 0.97
N GLN A 255 10.92 -10.07 1.29
CA GLN A 255 11.21 -8.87 0.48
C GLN A 255 12.72 -8.69 0.26
N MET A 256 13.54 -8.81 1.31
CA MET A 256 15.00 -8.66 1.19
C MET A 256 15.66 -9.85 0.46
N PRO A 257 15.38 -11.12 0.79
CA PRO A 257 15.88 -12.27 0.01
C PRO A 257 15.55 -12.20 -1.47
N LEU A 258 14.31 -11.85 -1.84
CA LEU A 258 13.92 -11.72 -3.25
C LEU A 258 14.66 -10.60 -3.97
N GLY A 259 14.91 -9.47 -3.29
CA GLY A 259 15.73 -8.40 -3.81
C GLY A 259 17.13 -8.89 -4.19
N ILE A 260 17.81 -9.60 -3.26
CA ILE A 260 19.16 -10.15 -3.48
C ILE A 260 19.15 -11.20 -4.60
N ILE A 261 18.14 -12.07 -4.64
CA ILE A 261 17.99 -13.09 -5.69
C ILE A 261 17.80 -12.41 -7.05
N SER A 262 17.00 -11.32 -7.10
CA SER A 262 16.73 -10.60 -8.35
C SER A 262 17.98 -9.92 -8.93
N ASP A 263 18.89 -9.46 -8.08
CA ASP A 263 20.18 -8.90 -8.51
C ASP A 263 21.09 -9.95 -9.17
N LYS A 264 20.99 -11.23 -8.76
CA LYS A 264 21.83 -12.34 -9.28
C LYS A 264 21.23 -13.01 -10.51
N PHE A 265 19.91 -13.27 -10.50
CA PHE A 265 19.24 -14.07 -11.55
C PHE A 265 18.51 -13.22 -12.59
N GLY A 266 18.57 -11.89 -12.44
CA GLY A 266 17.91 -10.94 -13.33
C GLY A 266 16.48 -10.63 -12.85
N ARG A 267 16.17 -9.35 -12.79
CA ARG A 267 14.93 -8.82 -12.18
C ARG A 267 13.67 -9.31 -12.88
N LYS A 268 13.68 -9.34 -14.21
CA LYS A 268 12.56 -9.84 -15.02
C LYS A 268 12.25 -11.32 -14.72
N ASN A 269 13.27 -12.16 -14.61
CA ASN A 269 13.10 -13.59 -14.37
C ASN A 269 12.50 -13.84 -12.98
N VAL A 270 13.03 -13.15 -11.95
CA VAL A 270 12.49 -13.26 -10.58
C VAL A 270 11.07 -12.74 -10.51
N LEU A 271 10.74 -11.62 -11.18
CA LEU A 271 9.37 -11.12 -11.32
C LEU A 271 8.44 -12.18 -11.91
N LEU A 272 8.81 -12.80 -13.03
CA LEU A 272 8.00 -13.83 -13.68
C LEU A 272 7.76 -15.03 -12.77
N ILE A 273 8.80 -15.53 -12.09
CA ILE A 273 8.69 -16.63 -11.13
C ILE A 273 7.76 -16.25 -9.97
N SER A 274 7.93 -15.05 -9.43
CA SER A 274 7.10 -14.56 -8.31
C SER A 274 5.64 -14.45 -8.70
N ILE A 275 5.34 -13.90 -9.88
CA ILE A 275 3.97 -13.79 -10.40
C ILE A 275 3.37 -15.18 -10.63
N LEU A 276 4.15 -16.10 -11.22
CA LEU A 276 3.69 -17.47 -11.49
C LEU A 276 3.33 -18.23 -10.21
N ILE A 277 4.20 -18.18 -9.19
CA ILE A 277 3.94 -18.83 -7.90
C ILE A 277 2.74 -18.20 -7.21
N GLY A 278 2.62 -16.86 -7.23
CA GLY A 278 1.45 -16.17 -6.72
C GLY A 278 0.16 -16.57 -7.44
N TRP A 279 0.20 -16.69 -8.76
CA TRP A 279 -0.92 -17.18 -9.56
C TRP A 279 -1.32 -18.61 -9.18
N VAL A 280 -0.37 -19.52 -8.98
CA VAL A 280 -0.64 -20.89 -8.53
C VAL A 280 -1.27 -20.90 -7.13
N CYS A 281 -0.75 -20.09 -6.19
CA CYS A 281 -1.30 -20.01 -4.83
C CYS A 281 -2.74 -19.49 -4.81
N PHE A 282 -3.02 -18.38 -5.50
CA PHE A 282 -4.38 -17.82 -5.54
C PHE A 282 -5.35 -18.69 -6.37
N SER A 283 -4.87 -19.34 -7.42
CA SER A 283 -5.67 -20.34 -8.15
C SER A 283 -5.99 -21.57 -7.29
N GLY A 284 -5.03 -22.01 -6.45
CA GLY A 284 -5.26 -23.08 -5.48
C GLY A 284 -6.28 -22.70 -4.39
N ALA A 285 -6.29 -21.43 -3.98
CA ALA A 285 -7.23 -20.92 -2.98
C ALA A 285 -8.71 -20.95 -3.46
N ILE A 286 -8.96 -21.00 -4.78
CA ILE A 286 -10.31 -21.17 -5.35
C ILE A 286 -10.98 -22.46 -4.86
N PHE A 287 -10.19 -23.52 -4.65
CA PHE A 287 -10.68 -24.87 -4.40
C PHE A 287 -10.75 -25.24 -2.92
N THR A 288 -10.45 -24.31 -2.01
CA THR A 288 -10.37 -24.61 -0.58
C THR A 288 -10.99 -23.54 0.29
N THR A 289 -11.62 -23.98 1.39
CA THR A 289 -12.02 -23.13 2.53
C THR A 289 -11.30 -23.56 3.82
N SER A 290 -10.34 -24.49 3.72
CA SER A 290 -9.54 -24.95 4.87
C SER A 290 -8.62 -23.83 5.34
N ILE A 291 -8.79 -23.37 6.59
CA ILE A 291 -7.99 -22.29 7.18
C ILE A 291 -6.48 -22.60 7.15
N PRO A 292 -5.98 -23.81 7.53
CA PRO A 292 -4.56 -24.11 7.45
C PRO A 292 -4.01 -24.06 6.02
N LEU A 293 -4.78 -24.53 5.03
CA LEU A 293 -4.35 -24.48 3.63
C LEU A 293 -4.37 -23.06 3.09
N LEU A 294 -5.43 -22.26 3.36
CA LEU A 294 -5.47 -20.84 3.00
C LEU A 294 -4.33 -20.05 3.66
N PHE A 295 -4.02 -20.33 4.93
CA PHE A 295 -2.87 -19.71 5.62
C PHE A 295 -1.57 -19.99 4.88
N THR A 296 -1.33 -21.25 4.51
CA THR A 296 -0.13 -21.63 3.75
C THR A 296 -0.07 -20.94 2.40
N LEU A 297 -1.19 -20.92 1.64
CA LEU A 297 -1.26 -20.27 0.33
C LEU A 297 -1.07 -18.76 0.42
N PHE A 298 -1.65 -18.11 1.43
CA PHE A 298 -1.49 -16.66 1.65
C PHE A 298 -0.06 -16.32 2.06
N PHE A 299 0.53 -17.09 2.96
CA PHE A 299 1.91 -16.89 3.37
C PHE A 299 2.87 -17.08 2.19
N LEU A 300 2.75 -18.16 1.40
CA LEU A 300 3.58 -18.43 0.23
C LEU A 300 3.37 -17.37 -0.88
N SER A 301 2.11 -16.96 -1.12
CA SER A 301 1.85 -15.88 -2.07
C SER A 301 2.46 -14.56 -1.59
N GLY A 302 2.34 -14.24 -0.30
CA GLY A 302 2.97 -13.07 0.30
C GLY A 302 4.48 -13.06 0.12
N MET A 303 5.15 -14.22 0.38
CA MET A 303 6.59 -14.38 0.14
C MET A 303 7.01 -13.98 -1.28
N MET A 304 6.22 -14.35 -2.28
CA MET A 304 6.57 -14.17 -3.69
C MET A 304 6.06 -12.83 -4.25
N VAL A 305 4.74 -12.58 -4.18
CA VAL A 305 4.15 -11.40 -4.81
C VAL A 305 4.16 -10.15 -3.94
N GLY A 306 4.42 -10.26 -2.65
CA GLY A 306 4.51 -9.12 -1.75
C GLY A 306 5.65 -8.14 -2.09
N SER A 307 6.64 -8.58 -2.85
CA SER A 307 7.76 -7.75 -3.31
C SER A 307 7.57 -7.18 -4.72
N LEU A 308 6.40 -7.38 -5.37
CA LEU A 308 6.19 -6.95 -6.76
C LEU A 308 6.42 -5.45 -6.96
N PHE A 309 6.00 -4.62 -5.99
CA PHE A 309 6.19 -3.17 -6.07
C PHE A 309 7.68 -2.79 -6.04
N SER A 310 8.46 -3.34 -5.11
CA SER A 310 9.89 -3.06 -5.01
C SER A 310 10.68 -3.64 -6.19
N LEU A 311 10.31 -4.83 -6.67
CA LEU A 311 10.89 -5.43 -7.87
C LEU A 311 10.55 -4.63 -9.13
N SER A 312 9.34 -4.05 -9.21
CA SER A 312 8.92 -3.15 -10.29
C SER A 312 9.84 -1.93 -10.37
N ILE A 313 10.04 -1.24 -9.24
CA ILE A 313 10.91 -0.05 -9.16
C ILE A 313 12.35 -0.40 -9.56
N THR A 314 12.87 -1.52 -9.08
CA THR A 314 14.23 -1.94 -9.40
C THR A 314 14.37 -2.37 -10.87
N TYR A 315 13.36 -3.03 -11.44
CA TYR A 315 13.35 -3.37 -12.87
C TYR A 315 13.25 -2.11 -13.75
N LEU A 316 12.44 -1.14 -13.32
CA LEU A 316 12.34 0.16 -13.98
C LEU A 316 13.68 0.91 -13.96
N ALA A 317 14.45 0.81 -12.86
CA ALA A 317 15.78 1.41 -12.75
C ALA A 317 16.82 0.78 -13.71
N ASP A 318 16.63 -0.48 -14.09
CA ASP A 318 17.49 -1.12 -15.11
C ASP A 318 17.19 -0.63 -16.54
N LEU A 319 15.95 -0.18 -16.79
CA LEU A 319 15.49 0.25 -18.11
C LEU A 319 15.68 1.75 -18.36
N LEU A 320 15.62 2.57 -17.31
CA LEU A 320 15.63 4.03 -17.42
C LEU A 320 17.02 4.63 -17.17
N PRO A 321 17.37 5.72 -17.87
CA PRO A 321 18.52 6.54 -17.50
C PRO A 321 18.29 7.22 -16.14
N ASN A 322 19.37 7.52 -15.42
CA ASN A 322 19.33 8.07 -14.06
C ASN A 322 18.48 9.38 -13.95
N SER A 323 18.45 10.20 -15.00
CA SER A 323 17.67 11.43 -15.06
C SER A 323 16.16 11.22 -15.03
N LEU A 324 15.67 10.05 -15.47
CA LEU A 324 14.25 9.69 -15.51
C LEU A 324 13.79 8.84 -14.32
N LEU A 325 14.71 8.35 -13.47
CA LEU A 325 14.36 7.51 -12.31
C LEU A 325 13.36 8.18 -11.35
N PRO A 326 13.48 9.48 -11.01
CA PRO A 326 12.48 10.13 -10.14
C PRO A 326 11.07 10.10 -10.76
N THR A 327 10.96 10.37 -12.06
CA THR A 327 9.69 10.31 -12.81
C THR A 327 9.15 8.88 -12.87
N GLY A 328 10.03 7.89 -13.05
CA GLY A 328 9.69 6.47 -13.02
C GLY A 328 9.08 6.04 -11.69
N ASN A 329 9.68 6.46 -10.58
CA ASN A 329 9.18 6.14 -9.24
C ASN A 329 7.80 6.77 -8.96
N ILE A 330 7.57 8.01 -9.44
CA ILE A 330 6.25 8.66 -9.34
C ILE A 330 5.21 7.87 -10.14
N LEU A 331 5.53 7.46 -11.37
CA LEU A 331 4.63 6.64 -12.19
C LEU A 331 4.36 5.27 -11.55
N ALA A 332 5.35 4.63 -10.95
CA ALA A 332 5.14 3.37 -10.22
C ALA A 332 4.12 3.54 -9.07
N GLY A 333 4.21 4.65 -8.33
CA GLY A 333 3.23 5.01 -7.30
C GLY A 333 1.83 5.28 -7.86
N ILE A 334 1.72 5.96 -9.01
CA ILE A 334 0.44 6.20 -9.70
C ILE A 334 -0.17 4.87 -10.15
N PHE A 335 0.61 3.98 -10.77
CA PHE A 335 0.14 2.66 -11.21
C PHE A 335 -0.32 1.80 -10.02
N PHE A 336 0.42 1.81 -8.92
CA PHE A 336 -0.01 1.18 -7.67
C PHE A 336 -1.36 1.74 -7.20
N GLY A 337 -1.52 3.06 -7.14
CA GLY A 337 -2.77 3.70 -6.73
C GLY A 337 -3.95 3.36 -7.64
N ILE A 338 -3.75 3.34 -8.97
CA ILE A 338 -4.79 2.92 -9.93
C ILE A 338 -5.18 1.47 -9.68
N GLY A 339 -4.20 0.57 -9.49
CA GLY A 339 -4.46 -0.82 -9.13
C GLY A 339 -5.26 -0.94 -7.83
N SER A 340 -4.89 -0.17 -6.81
CA SER A 340 -5.55 -0.18 -5.50
C SER A 340 -6.98 0.40 -5.52
N ILE A 341 -7.32 1.22 -6.52
CA ILE A 341 -8.71 1.68 -6.74
C ILE A 341 -9.51 0.62 -7.51
N LEU A 342 -8.96 0.09 -8.60
CA LEU A 342 -9.67 -0.83 -9.46
C LEU A 342 -9.83 -2.22 -8.82
N GLY A 343 -8.83 -2.65 -8.05
CA GLY A 343 -8.82 -3.99 -7.45
C GLY A 343 -10.02 -4.30 -6.57
N PRO A 344 -10.30 -3.51 -5.53
CA PRO A 344 -11.43 -3.78 -4.65
C PRO A 344 -12.78 -3.67 -5.36
N TYR A 345 -12.94 -2.70 -6.27
CA TYR A 345 -14.18 -2.57 -7.04
C TYR A 345 -14.43 -3.79 -7.93
N LEU A 346 -13.45 -4.17 -8.75
CA LEU A 346 -13.56 -5.35 -9.61
C LEU A 346 -13.65 -6.64 -8.81
N GLY A 347 -12.89 -6.78 -7.72
CA GLY A 347 -13.00 -7.91 -6.80
C GLY A 347 -14.41 -8.06 -6.24
N GLY A 348 -15.05 -6.95 -5.86
CA GLY A 348 -16.45 -6.92 -5.43
C GLY A 348 -17.42 -7.35 -6.52
N VAL A 349 -17.26 -6.86 -7.76
CA VAL A 349 -18.06 -7.28 -8.92
C VAL A 349 -17.94 -8.78 -9.16
N PHE A 350 -16.74 -9.34 -9.07
CA PHE A 350 -16.54 -10.80 -9.20
C PHE A 350 -17.23 -11.58 -8.09
N ILE A 351 -17.26 -11.07 -6.85
CA ILE A 351 -18.01 -11.70 -5.75
C ILE A 351 -19.52 -11.66 -6.01
N ASP A 352 -20.05 -10.58 -6.58
CA ASP A 352 -21.47 -10.48 -6.89
C ASP A 352 -21.88 -11.42 -8.06
N TRP A 353 -20.98 -11.70 -9.00
CA TRP A 353 -21.28 -12.53 -10.19
C TRP A 353 -21.00 -14.02 -9.99
N PHE A 354 -20.02 -14.40 -9.17
CA PHE A 354 -19.58 -15.77 -8.99
C PHE A 354 -19.79 -16.23 -7.54
N ALA A 355 -20.47 -17.34 -7.34
CA ALA A 355 -20.86 -17.84 -6.01
C ALA A 355 -19.68 -18.40 -5.17
N ARG A 356 -18.65 -19.00 -5.80
CA ARG A 356 -17.51 -19.60 -5.13
C ARG A 356 -16.20 -19.17 -5.75
N GLY A 357 -15.19 -18.93 -4.89
CA GLY A 357 -13.83 -18.60 -5.34
C GLY A 357 -13.67 -17.23 -6.02
N SER A 358 -14.69 -16.42 -5.97
CA SER A 358 -14.89 -15.23 -6.79
C SER A 358 -13.75 -14.21 -6.75
N ILE A 359 -13.27 -13.81 -5.56
CA ILE A 359 -12.14 -12.88 -5.44
C ILE A 359 -10.84 -13.47 -6.02
N PHE A 360 -10.65 -14.78 -5.83
CA PHE A 360 -9.44 -15.44 -6.31
C PHE A 360 -9.40 -15.55 -7.83
N TYR A 361 -10.56 -15.59 -8.52
CA TYR A 361 -10.62 -15.47 -9.99
C TYR A 361 -10.12 -14.10 -10.45
N ALA A 362 -10.54 -13.02 -9.79
CA ALA A 362 -10.11 -11.67 -10.14
C ALA A 362 -8.59 -11.51 -9.95
N ILE A 363 -8.06 -11.96 -8.80
CA ILE A 363 -6.63 -11.89 -8.49
C ILE A 363 -5.82 -12.78 -9.43
N SER A 364 -6.24 -14.03 -9.65
CA SER A 364 -5.55 -14.97 -10.53
C SER A 364 -5.58 -14.50 -11.98
N GLY A 365 -6.71 -13.98 -12.47
CA GLY A 365 -6.82 -13.41 -13.81
C GLY A 365 -5.88 -12.20 -14.02
N MET A 366 -5.79 -11.33 -13.03
CA MET A 366 -4.87 -10.21 -13.06
C MET A 366 -3.41 -10.68 -13.07
N LEU A 367 -3.02 -11.62 -12.18
CA LEU A 367 -1.66 -12.15 -12.12
C LEU A 367 -1.27 -12.86 -13.43
N LEU A 368 -2.18 -13.65 -14.03
CA LEU A 368 -1.95 -14.28 -15.31
C LEU A 368 -1.75 -13.26 -16.43
N SER A 369 -2.55 -12.20 -16.45
CA SER A 369 -2.41 -11.10 -17.42
C SER A 369 -1.07 -10.40 -17.30
N LEU A 370 -0.62 -10.13 -16.05
CA LEU A 370 0.70 -9.59 -15.76
C LEU A 370 1.83 -10.51 -16.22
N PHE A 371 1.69 -11.81 -15.93
CA PHE A 371 2.67 -12.81 -16.36
C PHE A 371 2.83 -12.80 -17.88
N ILE A 372 1.71 -12.87 -18.61
CA ILE A 372 1.69 -12.85 -20.08
C ILE A 372 2.33 -11.54 -20.59
N ALA A 373 1.89 -10.40 -20.12
CA ALA A 373 2.42 -9.10 -20.57
C ALA A 373 3.94 -8.98 -20.31
N THR A 374 4.40 -9.43 -19.15
CA THR A 374 5.83 -9.37 -18.78
C THR A 374 6.67 -10.40 -19.56
N ALA A 375 6.14 -11.62 -19.76
CA ALA A 375 6.86 -12.70 -20.44
C ALA A 375 7.11 -12.38 -21.92
N PHE A 376 6.08 -11.92 -22.61
CA PHE A 376 6.16 -11.66 -24.06
C PHE A 376 6.81 -10.33 -24.42
N HIS A 377 7.03 -9.44 -23.45
CA HIS A 377 7.75 -8.21 -23.73
C HIS A 377 9.24 -8.46 -23.92
N LYS A 378 9.76 -8.12 -25.12
CA LYS A 378 11.20 -8.13 -25.37
C LYS A 378 11.82 -6.94 -24.63
N ASN A 379 12.83 -7.20 -23.77
CA ASN A 379 13.56 -6.12 -23.12
C ASN A 379 14.10 -5.16 -24.18
N PRO A 380 13.78 -3.87 -24.16
CA PRO A 380 14.52 -2.91 -24.94
C PRO A 380 15.98 -2.97 -24.47
N GLN A 381 16.93 -3.01 -25.40
CA GLN A 381 18.33 -2.84 -25.07
C GLN A 381 18.46 -1.54 -24.27
N ARG A 382 19.25 -1.56 -23.18
CA ARG A 382 19.51 -0.36 -22.37
C ARG A 382 19.98 0.75 -23.32
N ILE A 383 19.16 1.77 -23.48
CA ILE A 383 19.48 2.90 -24.32
C ILE A 383 20.46 3.76 -23.53
N GLU A 384 21.76 3.45 -23.66
CA GLU A 384 22.83 4.32 -23.21
C GLU A 384 22.84 5.52 -24.18
N ASN A 385 22.52 6.71 -23.64
CA ASN A 385 22.59 7.99 -24.34
C ASN A 385 21.58 8.24 -25.48
N ILE A 386 20.36 8.58 -25.12
CA ILE A 386 19.56 9.47 -25.99
C ILE A 386 19.85 10.90 -25.52
N PRO A 387 20.43 11.77 -26.39
CA PRO A 387 20.49 13.20 -26.09
C PRO A 387 19.03 13.71 -25.94
N LEU A 388 18.74 14.37 -24.82
CA LEU A 388 17.43 14.96 -24.52
C LEU A 388 17.11 16.20 -25.39
N TYR A 389 17.76 16.36 -26.56
CA TYR A 389 17.63 17.52 -27.44
C TYR A 389 17.40 17.07 -28.88
N GLU A 390 16.17 17.17 -29.32
CA GLU A 390 15.78 17.82 -30.56
C GLU A 390 14.34 18.34 -30.41
#